data_8bf87ac219e4cea8f74effa973dd8963
#
_entry.id   8bf87ac219e4cea8f74effa973dd8963
#
_cell.length_a   1.000
_cell.length_b   1.000
_cell.length_c   1.000
_cell.angle_alpha   90.00
_cell.angle_beta   90.00
_cell.angle_gamma   90.00
#
_symmetry.space_group_name_H-M   'P 1'
#
loop_
_entity.id
_entity.type
_entity.pdbx_description
1 polymer ?
#
loop_
_entity_poly.entity_id
_entity_poly.type
_entity_poly.pdbx_seq_one_letter_code
_entity_poly.pdbx_strand_id
1 'polypeptide(L)'
;MKRQYVQVGICWIAALSFVAQAIPPLEEGDLSFATGRLAIQAVQGTPEGPPIADTEVTVELIHRGVVVHKRESRLDQYGVLVLENLPIGMGVQPVVRVAHDGVTYQQTGNLMDAAHAQQTITVTCYELTENEPGWTIQMRHVMLKEDAKGLSVTEIIQIDNPDTRTWVGSPSGMVNPPTSKQRTTTSFALSPGVGNITLGNGFHDWCCTTFDGGVLTNHLPLMPQITEMTLTYILPVVDNQVSLQVVAPVATAHLMLMIPEVLTTVSTRGLEFGGTQLVGDTVVRFYTGNEIGVDDRVGITVTGFGPKQGRGSKSVNEQRAQSGEQSDKSPVEDKKEEGMSAMKMVAALGGGLILLIAVIVIFLKTPLVSDQG
;
A
#
# COMPACT_ATOMS: atom_id res chain seq x y z
N MET A 1 -51.95 2.74 60.50
CA MET A 1 -50.47 2.50 60.46
C MET A 1 -50.20 1.29 59.62
N LYS A 2 -49.74 1.50 58.33
CA LYS A 2 -49.40 0.45 57.42
C LYS A 2 -47.86 0.47 57.26
N ARG A 3 -47.19 -0.58 57.71
CA ARG A 3 -45.73 -0.78 57.52
C ARG A 3 -45.48 -1.28 56.06
N GLN A 4 -44.75 -0.51 55.28
CA GLN A 4 -44.20 -0.95 54.01
C GLN A 4 -42.86 -1.66 54.27
N TYR A 5 -42.73 -2.89 53.79
CA TYR A 5 -41.48 -3.64 53.73
C TYR A 5 -40.77 -3.28 52.44
N VAL A 6 -39.56 -2.72 52.57
CA VAL A 6 -38.65 -2.50 51.45
C VAL A 6 -37.87 -3.80 51.26
N GLN A 7 -38.07 -4.46 50.12
CA GLN A 7 -37.22 -5.61 49.70
C GLN A 7 -35.94 -5.05 49.08
N VAL A 8 -34.83 -5.32 49.75
CA VAL A 8 -33.49 -5.06 49.22
C VAL A 8 -33.10 -6.23 48.32
N GLY A 9 -33.11 -6.01 47.02
CA GLY A 9 -32.61 -6.97 46.03
C GLY A 9 -31.08 -6.97 46.04
N ILE A 10 -30.49 -8.10 46.44
CA ILE A 10 -29.05 -8.33 46.40
C ILE A 10 -28.69 -8.69 44.94
N CYS A 11 -28.05 -7.76 44.25
CA CYS A 11 -27.52 -7.96 42.92
C CYS A 11 -26.17 -8.70 43.03
N TRP A 12 -26.14 -9.97 42.60
CA TRP A 12 -24.92 -10.76 42.50
C TRP A 12 -24.13 -10.26 41.28
N ILE A 13 -23.09 -9.47 41.52
CA ILE A 13 -22.09 -9.15 40.50
C ILE A 13 -21.19 -10.35 40.39
N ALA A 14 -21.36 -11.14 39.33
CA ALA A 14 -20.42 -12.17 38.94
C ALA A 14 -19.15 -11.48 38.43
N ALA A 15 -18.12 -11.44 39.26
CA ALA A 15 -16.80 -11.01 38.87
C ALA A 15 -16.22 -12.07 37.92
N LEU A 16 -16.27 -11.80 36.62
CA LEU A 16 -15.48 -12.53 35.61
C LEU A 16 -14.02 -12.18 35.85
N SER A 17 -13.33 -13.08 36.56
CA SER A 17 -11.88 -13.04 36.68
C SER A 17 -11.30 -13.38 35.31
N PHE A 18 -10.89 -12.35 34.55
CA PHE A 18 -9.98 -12.51 33.43
C PHE A 18 -8.66 -13.04 34.00
N VAL A 19 -8.46 -14.34 33.87
CA VAL A 19 -7.12 -14.94 34.02
C VAL A 19 -6.31 -14.43 32.82
N ALA A 20 -5.54 -13.37 33.03
CA ALA A 20 -4.47 -13.03 32.13
C ALA A 20 -3.56 -14.24 32.05
N GLN A 21 -3.67 -15.02 30.98
CA GLN A 21 -2.70 -16.06 30.68
C GLN A 21 -1.38 -15.33 30.50
N ALA A 22 -0.54 -15.38 31.53
CA ALA A 22 0.84 -14.98 31.41
C ALA A 22 1.42 -15.76 30.23
N ILE A 23 1.86 -15.05 29.19
CA ILE A 23 2.68 -15.63 28.13
C ILE A 23 3.85 -16.28 28.88
N PRO A 24 4.03 -17.63 28.77
CA PRO A 24 5.14 -18.26 29.46
C PRO A 24 6.41 -17.52 29.03
N PRO A 25 7.32 -17.20 29.97
CA PRO A 25 8.62 -16.66 29.61
C PRO A 25 9.22 -17.65 28.61
N LEU A 26 9.68 -17.16 27.47
CA LEU A 26 10.44 -17.93 26.50
C LEU A 26 11.54 -18.64 27.31
N GLU A 27 11.49 -19.96 27.39
CA GLU A 27 12.55 -20.73 28.03
C GLU A 27 13.85 -20.36 27.33
N GLU A 28 14.78 -19.79 28.06
CA GLU A 28 16.12 -19.38 27.59
C GLU A 28 16.95 -20.55 27.00
N GLY A 29 16.39 -21.76 26.99
CA GLY A 29 17.10 -22.98 26.64
C GLY A 29 17.16 -23.38 25.16
N ASP A 30 16.38 -22.76 24.28
CA ASP A 30 16.23 -23.23 22.90
C ASP A 30 16.42 -22.18 21.81
N LEU A 31 16.99 -21.04 22.11
CA LEU A 31 17.52 -20.14 21.12
C LEU A 31 18.78 -20.78 20.55
N SER A 32 18.68 -21.48 19.43
CA SER A 32 19.87 -21.87 18.68
C SER A 32 20.66 -20.60 18.44
N PHE A 33 21.86 -20.50 19.00
CA PHE A 33 22.77 -19.37 18.87
C PHE A 33 23.31 -19.22 17.45
N ALA A 34 22.47 -19.48 16.42
CA ALA A 34 22.85 -19.27 15.06
C ALA A 34 23.15 -17.78 14.86
N THR A 35 24.39 -17.49 14.52
CA THR A 35 24.85 -16.15 14.21
C THR A 35 25.03 -15.98 12.70
N GLY A 36 24.79 -14.77 12.22
CA GLY A 36 24.92 -14.41 10.82
C GLY A 36 25.91 -13.29 10.58
N ARG A 37 26.24 -13.15 9.31
CA ARG A 37 27.09 -12.09 8.77
C ARG A 37 26.31 -11.28 7.75
N LEU A 38 26.29 -9.96 7.91
CA LEU A 38 25.69 -9.01 6.97
C LEU A 38 26.76 -8.05 6.45
N ALA A 39 27.00 -8.08 5.15
CA ALA A 39 27.79 -7.07 4.48
C ALA A 39 26.83 -6.01 3.87
N ILE A 40 27.13 -4.75 4.10
CA ILE A 40 26.37 -3.62 3.59
C ILE A 40 27.29 -2.82 2.68
N GLN A 41 26.83 -2.48 1.49
CA GLN A 41 27.54 -1.63 0.56
C GLN A 41 26.63 -0.48 0.16
N ALA A 42 27.00 0.75 0.46
CA ALA A 42 26.37 1.92 -0.11
C ALA A 42 27.04 2.27 -1.44
N VAL A 43 26.22 2.55 -2.45
CA VAL A 43 26.67 2.93 -3.77
C VAL A 43 26.06 4.25 -4.20
N GLN A 44 26.85 5.05 -4.92
CA GLN A 44 26.37 6.29 -5.54
C GLN A 44 25.52 5.95 -6.76
N GLY A 45 24.27 6.40 -6.75
CA GLY A 45 23.32 6.22 -7.85
C GLY A 45 23.29 7.38 -8.83
N THR A 46 23.75 8.57 -8.41
CA THR A 46 23.87 9.72 -9.30
C THR A 46 25.14 9.60 -10.15
N PRO A 47 25.06 9.67 -11.48
CA PRO A 47 26.25 9.66 -12.34
C PRO A 47 27.24 10.74 -11.92
N GLU A 48 28.52 10.38 -11.86
CA GLU A 48 29.61 11.27 -11.45
C GLU A 48 29.52 11.85 -10.03
N GLY A 49 28.58 11.37 -9.21
CA GLY A 49 28.48 11.74 -7.80
C GLY A 49 29.66 11.21 -7.00
N PRO A 50 29.99 11.84 -5.84
CA PRO A 50 31.05 11.40 -4.98
C PRO A 50 30.74 10.02 -4.37
N PRO A 51 31.76 9.21 -4.02
CA PRO A 51 31.55 7.95 -3.32
C PRO A 51 30.83 8.15 -1.97
N ILE A 52 29.94 7.22 -1.65
CA ILE A 52 29.26 7.23 -0.33
C ILE A 52 30.22 6.61 0.68
N ALA A 53 30.71 7.42 1.58
CA ALA A 53 31.69 7.01 2.58
C ALA A 53 31.40 7.68 3.94
N ASP A 54 31.92 7.10 5.02
CA ASP A 54 31.83 7.67 6.39
C ASP A 54 30.39 8.06 6.82
N THR A 55 29.41 7.32 6.31
CA THR A 55 27.99 7.65 6.46
C THR A 55 27.34 6.77 7.53
N GLU A 56 26.40 7.34 8.29
CA GLU A 56 25.68 6.61 9.33
C GLU A 56 24.76 5.54 8.76
N VAL A 57 24.79 4.37 9.39
CA VAL A 57 23.98 3.21 9.02
C VAL A 57 23.23 2.70 10.23
N THR A 58 21.94 2.50 10.08
CA THR A 58 21.11 1.76 11.02
C THR A 58 20.70 0.43 10.42
N VAL A 59 20.93 -0.64 11.16
CA VAL A 59 20.48 -2.00 10.80
C VAL A 59 19.48 -2.48 11.83
N GLU A 60 18.32 -2.87 11.37
CA GLU A 60 17.27 -3.50 12.17
C GLU A 60 17.05 -4.93 11.70
N LEU A 61 17.00 -5.88 12.61
CA LEU A 61 16.58 -7.25 12.33
C LEU A 61 15.14 -7.40 12.77
N ILE A 62 14.27 -7.77 11.82
CA ILE A 62 12.84 -7.88 12.04
C ILE A 62 12.43 -9.34 12.03
N HIS A 63 11.73 -9.79 13.07
CA HIS A 63 11.08 -11.08 13.15
C HIS A 63 9.57 -10.89 13.29
N ARG A 64 8.78 -11.42 12.36
CA ARG A 64 7.30 -11.32 12.36
C ARG A 64 6.78 -9.88 12.55
N GLY A 65 7.43 -8.90 11.91
CA GLY A 65 7.05 -7.49 11.99
C GLY A 65 7.53 -6.74 13.23
N VAL A 66 8.29 -7.40 14.12
CA VAL A 66 8.85 -6.78 15.34
C VAL A 66 10.36 -6.63 15.20
N VAL A 67 10.90 -5.45 15.53
CA VAL A 67 12.35 -5.23 15.62
C VAL A 67 12.90 -5.98 16.84
N VAL A 68 13.69 -7.02 16.60
CA VAL A 68 14.30 -7.86 17.63
C VAL A 68 15.75 -7.50 17.93
N HIS A 69 16.41 -6.79 17.01
CA HIS A 69 17.75 -6.28 17.18
C HIS A 69 17.94 -5.01 16.37
N LYS A 70 18.61 -4.01 16.94
CA LYS A 70 18.96 -2.76 16.27
C LYS A 70 20.45 -2.47 16.51
N ARG A 71 21.15 -2.06 15.46
CA ARG A 71 22.53 -1.66 15.52
C ARG A 71 22.76 -0.39 14.70
N GLU A 72 23.39 0.58 15.28
CA GLU A 72 23.85 1.80 14.65
C GLU A 72 25.38 1.70 14.44
N SER A 73 25.85 2.10 13.28
CA SER A 73 27.26 2.02 12.90
C SER A 73 27.55 3.05 11.81
N ARG A 74 28.72 2.96 11.20
CA ARG A 74 29.15 3.85 10.13
C ARG A 74 29.84 3.05 9.02
N LEU A 75 29.62 3.44 7.77
CA LEU A 75 30.37 2.92 6.62
C LEU A 75 31.84 3.33 6.72
N ASP A 76 32.71 2.51 6.17
CA ASP A 76 34.10 2.86 5.99
C ASP A 76 34.32 3.84 4.82
N GLN A 77 35.58 4.17 4.54
CA GLN A 77 35.97 5.05 3.43
C GLN A 77 35.64 4.49 2.04
N TYR A 78 35.28 3.23 1.93
CA TYR A 78 34.88 2.55 0.69
C TYR A 78 33.36 2.35 0.58
N GLY A 79 32.61 2.87 1.54
CA GLY A 79 31.15 2.70 1.58
C GLY A 79 30.71 1.32 2.04
N VAL A 80 31.56 0.60 2.80
CA VAL A 80 31.28 -0.77 3.23
C VAL A 80 31.16 -0.84 4.75
N LEU A 81 30.26 -1.68 5.23
CA LEU A 81 30.13 -2.08 6.63
C LEU A 81 29.89 -3.59 6.70
N VAL A 82 30.67 -4.29 7.52
CA VAL A 82 30.46 -5.71 7.79
C VAL A 82 30.08 -5.90 9.25
N LEU A 83 28.94 -6.54 9.47
CA LEU A 83 28.44 -6.91 10.79
C LEU A 83 28.55 -8.41 10.97
N GLU A 84 29.24 -8.83 11.99
CA GLU A 84 29.41 -10.22 12.37
C GLU A 84 28.57 -10.55 13.61
N ASN A 85 28.32 -11.83 13.81
CA ASN A 85 27.65 -12.37 15.02
C ASN A 85 26.24 -11.79 15.23
N LEU A 86 25.49 -11.53 14.15
CA LEU A 86 24.10 -11.09 14.23
C LEU A 86 23.21 -12.23 14.73
N PRO A 87 22.25 -11.98 15.64
CA PRO A 87 21.35 -13.00 16.14
C PRO A 87 20.29 -13.36 15.08
N ILE A 88 20.42 -14.50 14.41
CA ILE A 88 19.55 -14.92 13.30
C ILE A 88 18.75 -16.19 13.59
N GLY A 89 18.92 -16.81 14.77
CA GLY A 89 18.36 -18.14 15.09
C GLY A 89 16.85 -18.25 14.96
N MET A 90 16.11 -17.14 15.06
CA MET A 90 14.65 -17.12 14.91
C MET A 90 14.17 -16.93 13.45
N GLY A 91 15.09 -16.74 12.51
CA GLY A 91 14.78 -16.23 11.18
C GLY A 91 14.41 -14.74 11.23
N VAL A 92 15.28 -13.89 10.69
CA VAL A 92 15.11 -12.44 10.74
C VAL A 92 15.28 -11.81 9.36
N GLN A 93 14.56 -10.74 9.11
CA GLN A 93 14.71 -9.95 7.90
C GLN A 93 15.47 -8.67 8.24
N PRO A 94 16.66 -8.44 7.65
CA PRO A 94 17.40 -7.22 7.87
C PRO A 94 16.81 -6.07 7.08
N VAL A 95 16.69 -4.92 7.74
CA VAL A 95 16.37 -3.62 7.14
C VAL A 95 17.55 -2.71 7.39
N VAL A 96 18.16 -2.21 6.31
CA VAL A 96 19.33 -1.33 6.35
C VAL A 96 18.90 0.07 5.95
N ARG A 97 19.26 1.07 6.77
CA ARG A 97 19.04 2.48 6.49
C ARG A 97 20.39 3.21 6.47
N VAL A 98 20.64 3.95 5.40
CA VAL A 98 21.83 4.80 5.22
C VAL A 98 21.37 6.25 5.19
N ALA A 99 21.89 7.08 6.11
CA ALA A 99 21.57 8.50 6.19
C ALA A 99 22.60 9.31 5.39
N HIS A 100 22.24 9.74 4.18
CA HIS A 100 23.12 10.50 3.29
C HIS A 100 22.48 11.86 2.97
N ASP A 101 23.21 12.95 3.21
CA ASP A 101 22.77 14.34 2.96
C ASP A 101 21.41 14.70 3.55
N GLY A 102 21.06 14.12 4.70
CA GLY A 102 19.78 14.37 5.38
C GLY A 102 18.61 13.56 4.82
N VAL A 103 18.85 12.69 3.85
CA VAL A 103 17.87 11.71 3.35
C VAL A 103 18.24 10.33 3.84
N THR A 104 17.23 9.54 4.22
CA THR A 104 17.41 8.15 4.62
C THR A 104 17.05 7.22 3.48
N TYR A 105 18.04 6.49 2.97
CA TYR A 105 17.87 5.46 1.96
C TYR A 105 17.74 4.11 2.63
N GLN A 106 16.73 3.33 2.25
CA GLN A 106 16.41 2.06 2.90
C GLN A 106 16.45 0.91 1.91
N GLN A 107 17.01 -0.21 2.35
CA GLN A 107 16.93 -1.49 1.62
C GLN A 107 16.59 -2.61 2.60
N THR A 108 15.62 -3.43 2.20
CA THR A 108 15.25 -4.64 2.94
C THR A 108 15.93 -5.84 2.31
N GLY A 109 16.57 -6.67 3.15
CA GLY A 109 17.23 -7.89 2.71
C GLY A 109 16.28 -9.09 2.71
N ASN A 110 16.79 -10.24 2.30
CA ASN A 110 16.09 -11.51 2.39
C ASN A 110 16.09 -12.03 3.84
N LEU A 111 15.25 -13.03 4.10
CA LEU A 111 15.24 -13.74 5.38
C LEU A 111 16.62 -14.36 5.65
N MET A 112 17.17 -14.11 6.83
CA MET A 112 18.38 -14.73 7.35
C MET A 112 18.01 -15.74 8.44
N ASP A 113 18.55 -16.93 8.34
CA ASP A 113 18.37 -18.04 9.28
C ASP A 113 19.64 -18.90 9.30
N ALA A 114 19.63 -20.03 9.99
CA ALA A 114 20.77 -20.92 10.05
C ALA A 114 21.21 -21.47 8.67
N ALA A 115 20.30 -21.57 7.70
CA ALA A 115 20.61 -22.01 6.34
C ALA A 115 21.13 -20.88 5.45
N HIS A 116 20.73 -19.63 5.76
CA HIS A 116 21.05 -18.42 5.02
C HIS A 116 21.72 -17.40 5.95
N ALA A 117 22.85 -17.81 6.56
CA ALA A 117 23.53 -17.02 7.59
C ALA A 117 24.35 -15.84 7.06
N GLN A 118 24.52 -15.71 5.75
CA GLN A 118 25.30 -14.63 5.13
C GLN A 118 24.51 -13.93 4.04
N GLN A 119 24.59 -12.60 4.05
CA GLN A 119 23.94 -11.77 3.04
C GLN A 119 24.77 -10.51 2.76
N THR A 120 24.67 -10.03 1.51
CA THR A 120 25.13 -8.68 1.13
C THR A 120 23.91 -7.85 0.74
N ILE A 121 23.81 -6.65 1.29
CA ILE A 121 22.77 -5.67 0.95
C ILE A 121 23.44 -4.45 0.34
N THR A 122 23.03 -4.08 -0.87
CA THR A 122 23.46 -2.85 -1.53
C THR A 122 22.38 -1.78 -1.34
N VAL A 123 22.77 -0.63 -0.80
CA VAL A 123 21.89 0.54 -0.65
C VAL A 123 22.35 1.60 -1.63
N THR A 124 21.49 1.98 -2.57
CA THR A 124 21.79 3.05 -3.51
C THR A 124 21.39 4.39 -2.91
N CYS A 125 22.32 5.31 -2.80
CA CYS A 125 22.12 6.69 -2.35
C CYS A 125 22.31 7.63 -3.55
N TYR A 126 21.66 8.79 -3.51
CA TYR A 126 21.69 9.74 -4.61
C TYR A 126 22.00 11.15 -4.10
N GLU A 127 22.61 11.96 -4.97
CA GLU A 127 22.73 13.39 -4.75
C GLU A 127 21.35 14.05 -4.68
N LEU A 128 21.28 15.18 -4.01
CA LEU A 128 20.04 15.92 -3.85
C LEU A 128 19.84 16.93 -4.98
N THR A 129 18.58 17.24 -5.27
CA THR A 129 18.19 18.33 -6.15
C THR A 129 16.98 19.09 -5.58
N GLU A 130 16.98 20.42 -5.75
CA GLU A 130 15.82 21.28 -5.48
C GLU A 130 15.02 21.55 -6.77
N ASN A 131 15.57 21.21 -7.92
CA ASN A 131 14.90 21.33 -9.19
C ASN A 131 13.86 20.23 -9.31
N GLU A 132 12.61 20.62 -9.56
CA GLU A 132 11.53 19.68 -9.76
C GLU A 132 11.79 18.82 -11.00
N PRO A 133 11.87 17.49 -10.85
CA PRO A 133 11.94 16.59 -11.98
C PRO A 133 10.58 16.55 -12.70
N GLY A 134 10.57 16.18 -13.94
CA GLY A 134 9.32 15.91 -14.66
C GLY A 134 8.68 14.61 -14.22
N TRP A 135 8.38 14.47 -12.92
CA TRP A 135 7.81 13.25 -12.36
C TRP A 135 6.40 12.97 -12.89
N THR A 136 6.04 11.72 -12.96
CA THR A 136 4.76 11.26 -13.49
C THR A 136 4.16 10.17 -12.60
N ILE A 137 2.87 9.94 -12.74
CA ILE A 137 2.21 8.77 -12.16
C ILE A 137 2.13 7.69 -13.23
N GLN A 138 2.89 6.61 -13.07
CA GLN A 138 2.86 5.48 -13.99
C GLN A 138 1.57 4.67 -13.84
N MET A 139 1.14 4.49 -12.59
CA MET A 139 -0.06 3.72 -12.26
C MET A 139 -0.73 4.26 -11.01
N ARG A 140 -2.06 4.39 -11.05
CA ARG A 140 -2.88 4.70 -9.89
C ARG A 140 -4.02 3.70 -9.79
N HIS A 141 -3.99 2.86 -8.78
CA HIS A 141 -5.06 1.92 -8.47
C HIS A 141 -5.94 2.51 -7.38
N VAL A 142 -7.23 2.47 -7.60
CA VAL A 142 -8.24 2.95 -6.66
C VAL A 142 -9.20 1.81 -6.36
N MET A 143 -9.21 1.32 -5.15
CA MET A 143 -10.05 0.21 -4.70
C MET A 143 -11.16 0.73 -3.80
N LEU A 144 -12.39 0.38 -4.12
CA LEU A 144 -13.57 0.73 -3.33
C LEU A 144 -14.02 -0.45 -2.48
N LYS A 145 -14.40 -0.17 -1.25
CA LYS A 145 -14.98 -1.15 -0.32
C LYS A 145 -16.08 -0.49 0.50
N GLU A 146 -17.21 -1.18 0.65
CA GLU A 146 -18.25 -0.74 1.58
C GLU A 146 -17.71 -0.79 3.02
N ASP A 147 -17.92 0.27 3.79
CA ASP A 147 -17.53 0.40 5.19
C ASP A 147 -18.73 0.85 6.01
N ALA A 148 -18.74 0.58 7.32
CA ALA A 148 -19.82 0.99 8.21
C ALA A 148 -19.99 2.52 8.30
N LYS A 149 -18.93 3.28 8.02
CA LYS A 149 -18.92 4.75 8.05
C LYS A 149 -19.13 5.39 6.67
N GLY A 150 -19.18 4.59 5.60
CA GLY A 150 -19.29 5.10 4.24
C GLY A 150 -18.63 4.22 3.20
N LEU A 151 -17.93 4.83 2.27
CA LEU A 151 -17.13 4.15 1.25
C LEU A 151 -15.64 4.26 1.61
N SER A 152 -15.02 3.14 1.91
CA SER A 152 -13.57 3.06 2.03
C SER A 152 -12.94 3.09 0.65
N VAL A 153 -12.00 3.99 0.45
CA VAL A 153 -11.21 4.16 -0.77
C VAL A 153 -9.77 3.91 -0.41
N THR A 154 -9.15 2.94 -1.06
CA THR A 154 -7.70 2.70 -0.96
C THR A 154 -7.05 3.03 -2.28
N GLU A 155 -6.03 3.86 -2.25
CA GLU A 155 -5.24 4.23 -3.42
C GLU A 155 -3.83 3.69 -3.31
N ILE A 156 -3.34 3.09 -4.39
CA ILE A 156 -1.93 2.72 -4.58
C ILE A 156 -1.44 3.50 -5.78
N ILE A 157 -0.44 4.35 -5.56
CA ILE A 157 0.07 5.30 -6.53
C ILE A 157 1.55 5.00 -6.78
N GLN A 158 1.90 4.69 -8.02
CA GLN A 158 3.29 4.50 -8.43
C GLN A 158 3.77 5.75 -9.15
N ILE A 159 4.70 6.44 -8.51
CA ILE A 159 5.29 7.67 -9.00
C ILE A 159 6.66 7.34 -9.58
N ASP A 160 6.92 7.83 -10.78
CA ASP A 160 8.23 7.74 -11.43
C ASP A 160 8.93 9.09 -11.37
N ASN A 161 10.09 9.13 -10.74
CA ASN A 161 11.03 10.23 -10.82
C ASN A 161 12.11 9.88 -11.85
N PRO A 162 12.09 10.47 -13.04
CA PRO A 162 13.03 10.15 -14.12
C PRO A 162 14.42 10.75 -13.92
N ASP A 163 14.60 11.61 -12.90
CA ASP A 163 15.93 12.18 -12.60
C ASP A 163 16.86 11.11 -12.01
N THR A 164 18.14 11.38 -12.02
CA THR A 164 19.18 10.59 -11.35
C THR A 164 19.50 11.12 -9.96
N ARG A 165 18.78 12.10 -9.47
CA ARG A 165 18.92 12.76 -8.15
C ARG A 165 17.65 12.65 -7.34
N THR A 166 17.81 12.62 -6.03
CA THR A 166 16.67 12.69 -5.10
C THR A 166 16.14 14.11 -5.03
N TRP A 167 14.88 14.29 -5.41
CA TRP A 167 14.23 15.57 -5.29
C TRP A 167 13.73 15.81 -3.87
N VAL A 168 14.20 16.87 -3.24
CA VAL A 168 13.84 17.23 -1.86
C VAL A 168 12.66 18.22 -1.77
N GLY A 169 12.00 18.47 -2.88
CA GLY A 169 10.82 19.34 -2.96
C GLY A 169 11.17 20.82 -3.17
N SER A 170 10.20 21.53 -3.69
CA SER A 170 10.26 22.97 -3.86
C SER A 170 9.95 23.69 -2.54
N PRO A 171 10.54 24.89 -2.27
CA PRO A 171 10.09 25.72 -1.17
C PRO A 171 8.60 25.97 -1.31
N SER A 172 7.81 25.62 -0.33
CA SER A 172 6.38 25.88 -0.37
C SER A 172 6.15 27.39 -0.36
N GLY A 173 5.68 27.94 -1.48
CA GLY A 173 5.28 29.35 -1.61
C GLY A 173 4.02 29.72 -0.83
N MET A 174 3.61 28.93 0.16
CA MET A 174 2.41 29.12 0.94
C MET A 174 2.62 30.01 2.15
N VAL A 175 1.76 30.97 2.23
CA VAL A 175 1.49 31.97 3.26
C VAL A 175 1.28 31.31 4.61
N ASN A 176 2.18 31.43 5.46
CA ASN A 176 2.53 31.01 6.78
C ASN A 176 3.73 30.07 6.69
N PRO A 177 4.94 30.61 6.94
CA PRO A 177 6.09 29.74 6.94
C PRO A 177 5.82 28.67 8.00
N PRO A 178 5.76 27.40 7.61
CA PRO A 178 5.90 26.37 8.62
C PRO A 178 7.23 26.67 9.32
N THR A 179 7.22 26.61 10.64
CA THR A 179 8.39 26.82 11.47
C THR A 179 9.51 25.81 11.20
N SER A 180 9.30 24.89 10.28
CA SER A 180 10.24 23.93 9.74
C SER A 180 10.44 24.19 8.23
N LYS A 181 11.64 23.92 7.76
CA LYS A 181 12.06 23.96 6.37
C LYS A 181 11.39 22.87 5.48
N GLN A 182 10.12 22.58 5.71
CA GLN A 182 9.42 21.52 4.98
C GLN A 182 9.21 21.98 3.54
N ARG A 183 9.67 21.16 2.61
CA ARG A 183 9.54 21.34 1.17
C ARG A 183 8.50 20.36 0.67
N THR A 184 7.62 20.79 -0.21
CA THR A 184 6.60 19.92 -0.80
C THR A 184 7.19 19.16 -1.97
N THR A 185 7.01 17.84 -1.97
CA THR A 185 7.37 16.97 -3.08
C THR A 185 6.16 16.52 -3.89
N THR A 186 5.09 16.07 -3.25
CA THR A 186 3.89 15.66 -3.96
C THR A 186 2.63 16.17 -3.26
N SER A 187 1.59 16.41 -4.03
CA SER A 187 0.29 16.85 -3.51
C SER A 187 -0.85 16.16 -4.25
N PHE A 188 -1.85 15.71 -3.51
CA PHE A 188 -3.01 15.01 -4.06
C PHE A 188 -4.29 15.68 -3.58
N ALA A 189 -5.08 16.21 -4.49
CA ALA A 189 -6.43 16.66 -4.17
C ALA A 189 -7.32 15.41 -3.97
N LEU A 190 -7.92 15.30 -2.79
CA LEU A 190 -8.84 14.23 -2.44
C LEU A 190 -10.29 14.66 -2.68
N SER A 191 -11.19 13.70 -2.79
CA SER A 191 -12.62 13.97 -2.98
C SER A 191 -13.19 14.80 -1.83
N PRO A 192 -14.17 15.68 -2.10
CA PRO A 192 -14.84 16.42 -1.04
C PRO A 192 -15.46 15.52 0.03
N GLY A 193 -15.37 15.94 1.29
CA GLY A 193 -15.95 15.21 2.44
C GLY A 193 -15.09 14.04 2.93
N VAL A 194 -13.86 13.90 2.42
CA VAL A 194 -12.93 12.85 2.87
C VAL A 194 -12.67 12.96 4.38
N GLY A 195 -12.63 11.80 5.04
CA GLY A 195 -12.28 11.67 6.45
C GLY A 195 -11.57 10.36 6.75
N ASN A 196 -11.12 10.19 8.00
CA ASN A 196 -10.44 8.97 8.46
C ASN A 196 -9.30 8.54 7.52
N ILE A 197 -8.37 9.47 7.24
CA ILE A 197 -7.23 9.19 6.38
C ILE A 197 -6.22 8.33 7.14
N THR A 198 -5.82 7.21 6.52
CA THR A 198 -4.75 6.33 6.98
C THR A 198 -3.65 6.34 5.95
N LEU A 199 -2.44 6.66 6.38
CA LEU A 199 -1.25 6.71 5.53
C LEU A 199 -0.55 5.35 5.54
N GLY A 200 -0.08 4.91 4.38
CA GLY A 200 0.69 3.68 4.20
C GLY A 200 2.06 3.96 3.58
N ASN A 201 2.54 3.05 2.75
CA ASN A 201 3.83 3.18 2.08
C ASN A 201 3.99 4.55 1.40
N GLY A 202 5.21 5.07 1.34
CA GLY A 202 5.55 6.33 0.68
C GLY A 202 5.09 7.59 1.41
N PHE A 203 4.30 7.44 2.48
CA PHE A 203 3.97 8.47 3.44
C PHE A 203 4.62 8.13 4.78
N HIS A 204 4.87 9.14 5.58
CA HIS A 204 5.39 8.91 6.90
C HIS A 204 4.58 9.72 7.89
N ASP A 205 3.80 9.06 8.70
CA ASP A 205 2.87 9.62 9.67
C ASP A 205 2.69 11.15 9.57
N TRP A 206 1.93 11.77 10.33
CA TRP A 206 1.65 13.21 10.23
C TRP A 206 2.83 14.16 10.52
N CYS A 207 4.06 13.63 10.67
CA CYS A 207 5.28 14.45 10.77
C CYS A 207 5.69 15.08 9.43
N CYS A 208 5.46 14.36 8.31
CA CYS A 208 5.98 14.69 6.98
C CYS A 208 4.88 14.66 5.92
N THR A 209 3.63 14.53 6.36
CA THR A 209 2.45 14.56 5.52
C THR A 209 1.40 15.43 6.19
N THR A 210 0.77 16.31 5.44
CA THR A 210 -0.29 17.21 5.95
C THR A 210 -1.53 17.07 5.09
N PHE A 211 -2.70 17.24 5.71
CA PHE A 211 -3.97 17.30 4.99
C PHE A 211 -4.69 18.59 5.38
N ASP A 212 -4.85 19.47 4.40
CA ASP A 212 -5.52 20.75 4.57
C ASP A 212 -6.31 21.15 3.32
N GLY A 213 -7.49 21.73 3.50
CA GLY A 213 -8.32 22.20 2.40
C GLY A 213 -8.69 21.14 1.35
N GLY A 214 -8.69 19.85 1.70
CA GLY A 214 -8.94 18.76 0.76
C GLY A 214 -7.69 18.31 -0.02
N VAL A 215 -6.52 18.81 0.32
CA VAL A 215 -5.24 18.45 -0.32
C VAL A 215 -4.36 17.70 0.69
N LEU A 216 -3.94 16.52 0.29
CA LEU A 216 -2.91 15.73 0.99
C LEU A 216 -1.55 16.11 0.41
N THR A 217 -0.66 16.66 1.24
CA THR A 217 0.66 17.12 0.84
C THR A 217 1.72 16.27 1.51
N ASN A 218 2.68 15.76 0.73
CA ASN A 218 3.81 14.98 1.21
C ASN A 218 5.10 15.81 1.14
N HIS A 219 5.94 15.67 2.16
CA HIS A 219 7.22 16.37 2.31
C HIS A 219 8.41 15.41 2.29
N LEU A 220 8.17 14.11 2.08
CA LEU A 220 9.25 13.14 1.95
C LEU A 220 9.97 13.32 0.62
N PRO A 221 11.31 13.16 0.60
CA PRO A 221 12.07 13.21 -0.63
C PRO A 221 11.57 12.18 -1.65
N LEU A 222 11.51 12.57 -2.92
CA LEU A 222 11.15 11.69 -4.02
C LEU A 222 12.42 11.14 -4.65
N MET A 223 12.70 9.88 -4.37
CA MET A 223 13.90 9.20 -4.88
C MET A 223 13.79 8.94 -6.39
N PRO A 224 14.91 8.82 -7.12
CA PRO A 224 14.91 8.30 -8.48
C PRO A 224 14.20 6.97 -8.59
N GLN A 225 13.65 6.69 -9.77
CA GLN A 225 12.88 5.49 -10.09
C GLN A 225 11.46 5.51 -9.48
N ILE A 226 10.85 4.33 -9.42
CA ILE A 226 9.46 4.19 -8.99
C ILE A 226 9.37 4.19 -7.47
N THR A 227 8.56 5.09 -6.95
CA THR A 227 8.12 5.13 -5.54
C THR A 227 6.65 4.72 -5.47
N GLU A 228 6.33 3.77 -4.61
CA GLU A 228 4.94 3.40 -4.33
C GLU A 228 4.43 4.16 -3.11
N MET A 229 3.26 4.77 -3.26
CA MET A 229 2.54 5.44 -2.18
C MET A 229 1.17 4.79 -1.97
N THR A 230 0.78 4.62 -0.72
CA THR A 230 -0.53 4.02 -0.38
C THR A 230 -1.25 4.88 0.63
N LEU A 231 -2.54 5.15 0.39
CA LEU A 231 -3.40 5.81 1.34
C LEU A 231 -4.80 5.18 1.34
N THR A 232 -5.47 5.24 2.48
CA THR A 232 -6.86 4.82 2.62
C THR A 232 -7.65 5.93 3.30
N TYR A 233 -8.88 6.18 2.84
CA TYR A 233 -9.76 7.18 3.42
C TYR A 233 -11.23 6.78 3.28
N ILE A 234 -12.10 7.44 4.04
CA ILE A 234 -13.54 7.20 4.00
C ILE A 234 -14.25 8.39 3.34
N LEU A 235 -15.13 8.10 2.41
CA LEU A 235 -16.08 9.06 1.85
C LEU A 235 -17.47 8.83 2.46
N PRO A 236 -18.15 9.90 2.90
CA PRO A 236 -19.49 9.77 3.47
C PRO A 236 -20.52 9.40 2.40
N VAL A 237 -21.51 8.63 2.79
CA VAL A 237 -22.67 8.36 1.95
C VAL A 237 -23.68 9.51 2.12
N VAL A 238 -24.08 10.10 1.01
CA VAL A 238 -25.10 11.15 0.96
C VAL A 238 -26.21 10.69 0.02
N ASP A 239 -27.45 10.69 0.45
CA ASP A 239 -28.60 10.24 -0.34
C ASP A 239 -28.40 8.86 -0.99
N ASN A 240 -27.86 7.91 -0.23
CA ASN A 240 -27.52 6.57 -0.67
C ASN A 240 -26.52 6.52 -1.85
N GLN A 241 -25.72 7.56 -2.04
CA GLN A 241 -24.72 7.67 -3.08
C GLN A 241 -23.38 8.16 -2.53
N VAL A 242 -22.32 7.80 -3.21
CA VAL A 242 -20.98 8.36 -3.02
C VAL A 242 -20.41 8.74 -4.38
N SER A 243 -19.90 9.95 -4.49
CA SER A 243 -19.16 10.40 -5.68
C SER A 243 -17.69 10.50 -5.34
N LEU A 244 -16.90 9.66 -5.99
CA LEU A 244 -15.45 9.71 -5.94
C LEU A 244 -14.94 10.53 -7.13
N GLN A 245 -14.04 11.47 -6.85
CA GLN A 245 -13.32 12.23 -7.86
C GLN A 245 -11.82 12.06 -7.63
N VAL A 246 -11.12 11.66 -8.67
CA VAL A 246 -9.66 11.56 -8.71
C VAL A 246 -9.13 12.69 -9.60
N VAL A 247 -8.28 13.52 -9.04
CA VAL A 247 -7.59 14.60 -9.77
C VAL A 247 -6.16 14.15 -10.04
N ALA A 248 -5.70 14.30 -11.26
CA ALA A 248 -4.33 14.00 -11.65
C ALA A 248 -3.43 15.22 -11.38
N PRO A 249 -2.55 15.20 -10.37
CA PRO A 249 -1.66 16.34 -10.10
C PRO A 249 -0.57 16.50 -11.16
N VAL A 250 -0.26 15.43 -11.85
CA VAL A 250 0.70 15.33 -12.97
C VAL A 250 0.15 14.35 -14.00
N ALA A 251 0.81 14.26 -15.15
CA ALA A 251 0.48 13.25 -16.15
C ALA A 251 0.42 11.85 -15.52
N THR A 252 -0.70 11.16 -15.72
CA THR A 252 -0.96 9.83 -15.18
C THR A 252 -1.17 8.85 -16.33
N ALA A 253 -0.25 7.91 -16.49
CA ALA A 253 -0.29 6.98 -17.62
C ALA A 253 -1.50 6.04 -17.53
N HIS A 254 -1.70 5.43 -16.36
CA HIS A 254 -2.78 4.46 -16.16
C HIS A 254 -3.48 4.68 -14.83
N LEU A 255 -4.80 4.76 -14.86
CA LEU A 255 -5.65 4.70 -13.68
C LEU A 255 -6.57 3.49 -13.79
N MET A 256 -6.65 2.71 -12.73
CA MET A 256 -7.57 1.58 -12.61
C MET A 256 -8.44 1.74 -11.36
N LEU A 257 -9.74 1.76 -11.56
CA LEU A 257 -10.71 1.81 -10.48
C LEU A 257 -11.38 0.44 -10.33
N MET A 258 -11.39 -0.10 -9.12
CA MET A 258 -11.90 -1.43 -8.76
C MET A 258 -13.11 -1.30 -7.85
N ILE A 259 -14.26 -1.83 -8.28
CA ILE A 259 -15.54 -1.68 -7.59
C ILE A 259 -16.13 -3.06 -7.32
N PRO A 260 -16.40 -3.42 -6.06
CA PRO A 260 -17.13 -4.65 -5.75
C PRO A 260 -18.51 -4.65 -6.43
N GLU A 261 -18.95 -5.81 -6.93
CA GLU A 261 -20.24 -5.95 -7.63
C GLU A 261 -21.45 -5.57 -6.75
N VAL A 262 -21.29 -5.63 -5.43
CA VAL A 262 -22.34 -5.23 -4.47
C VAL A 262 -22.71 -3.74 -4.56
N LEU A 263 -21.81 -2.89 -5.03
CA LEU A 263 -22.05 -1.48 -5.31
C LEU A 263 -22.54 -1.33 -6.75
N THR A 264 -23.50 -0.46 -7.00
CA THR A 264 -24.00 -0.15 -8.34
C THR A 264 -23.36 1.13 -8.86
N THR A 265 -22.76 1.08 -10.06
CA THR A 265 -22.26 2.28 -10.73
C THR A 265 -23.43 3.05 -11.34
N VAL A 266 -23.56 4.33 -10.97
CA VAL A 266 -24.58 5.25 -11.50
C VAL A 266 -24.04 6.01 -12.70
N SER A 267 -22.81 6.52 -12.59
CA SER A 267 -22.15 7.28 -13.65
C SER A 267 -20.64 7.17 -13.57
N THR A 268 -19.99 7.33 -14.72
CA THR A 268 -18.52 7.43 -14.84
C THR A 268 -18.16 8.69 -15.60
N ARG A 269 -17.01 9.26 -15.30
CA ARG A 269 -16.43 10.39 -16.02
C ARG A 269 -14.96 10.09 -16.31
N GLY A 270 -14.58 10.10 -17.57
CA GLY A 270 -13.18 9.85 -17.98
C GLY A 270 -12.69 8.43 -17.70
N LEU A 271 -13.63 7.47 -17.53
CA LEU A 271 -13.31 6.07 -17.25
C LEU A 271 -14.11 5.17 -18.19
N GLU A 272 -13.48 4.14 -18.70
CA GLU A 272 -14.07 3.12 -19.54
C GLU A 272 -14.22 1.80 -18.75
N PHE A 273 -15.29 1.07 -19.03
CA PHE A 273 -15.49 -0.25 -18.41
C PHE A 273 -14.51 -1.26 -18.99
N GLY A 274 -13.60 -1.75 -18.14
CA GLY A 274 -12.55 -2.70 -18.53
C GLY A 274 -12.92 -4.18 -18.32
N GLY A 275 -14.07 -4.47 -17.70
CA GLY A 275 -14.51 -5.84 -17.47
C GLY A 275 -14.82 -6.15 -16.01
N THR A 276 -15.01 -7.46 -15.76
CA THR A 276 -15.34 -8.02 -14.44
C THR A 276 -14.45 -9.22 -14.17
N GLN A 277 -13.93 -9.31 -12.94
CA GLN A 277 -13.07 -10.41 -12.53
C GLN A 277 -13.41 -10.87 -11.10
N LEU A 278 -13.22 -12.15 -10.83
CA LEU A 278 -13.29 -12.70 -9.48
C LEU A 278 -11.93 -12.48 -8.78
N VAL A 279 -11.95 -11.75 -7.66
CA VAL A 279 -10.79 -11.50 -6.81
C VAL A 279 -11.06 -12.07 -5.42
N GLY A 280 -10.41 -13.18 -5.10
CA GLY A 280 -10.80 -13.99 -3.93
C GLY A 280 -12.24 -14.49 -4.09
N ASP A 281 -13.11 -14.16 -3.15
CA ASP A 281 -14.53 -14.51 -3.17
C ASP A 281 -15.43 -13.35 -3.63
N THR A 282 -14.84 -12.26 -4.14
CA THR A 282 -15.55 -11.04 -4.51
C THR A 282 -15.46 -10.80 -6.01
N VAL A 283 -16.60 -10.62 -6.66
CA VAL A 283 -16.64 -10.16 -8.04
C VAL A 283 -16.39 -8.64 -8.06
N VAL A 284 -15.41 -8.24 -8.86
CA VAL A 284 -14.96 -6.84 -8.96
C VAL A 284 -15.11 -6.37 -10.40
N ARG A 285 -15.68 -5.20 -10.59
CA ARG A 285 -15.72 -4.49 -11.87
C ARG A 285 -14.57 -3.52 -11.96
N PHE A 286 -13.92 -3.50 -13.13
CA PHE A 286 -12.79 -2.64 -13.42
C PHE A 286 -13.22 -1.51 -14.35
N TYR A 287 -12.75 -0.31 -14.07
CA TYR A 287 -12.85 0.84 -14.93
C TYR A 287 -11.45 1.41 -15.11
N THR A 288 -11.10 1.79 -16.32
CA THR A 288 -9.75 2.26 -16.66
C THR A 288 -9.79 3.65 -17.29
N GLY A 289 -8.79 4.45 -17.00
CA GLY A 289 -8.49 5.69 -17.69
C GLY A 289 -7.01 5.68 -18.08
N ASN A 290 -6.70 6.08 -19.30
CA ASN A 290 -5.34 6.13 -19.82
C ASN A 290 -4.98 7.55 -20.23
N GLU A 291 -3.69 7.90 -20.15
CA GLU A 291 -3.14 9.18 -20.58
C GLU A 291 -3.90 10.39 -19.99
N ILE A 292 -4.15 10.34 -18.70
CA ILE A 292 -4.86 11.40 -17.98
C ILE A 292 -3.91 12.59 -17.84
N GLY A 293 -4.33 13.74 -18.35
CA GLY A 293 -3.58 14.98 -18.32
C GLY A 293 -3.51 15.62 -16.94
N VAL A 294 -2.60 16.58 -16.77
CA VAL A 294 -2.49 17.36 -15.54
C VAL A 294 -3.80 18.09 -15.27
N ASP A 295 -4.25 18.10 -14.02
CA ASP A 295 -5.52 18.69 -13.56
C ASP A 295 -6.79 18.04 -14.12
N ASP A 296 -6.68 17.02 -14.96
CA ASP A 296 -7.82 16.26 -15.40
C ASP A 296 -8.50 15.58 -14.21
N ARG A 297 -9.83 15.45 -14.34
CA ARG A 297 -10.67 14.88 -13.30
C ARG A 297 -11.42 13.70 -13.85
N VAL A 298 -11.11 12.54 -13.30
CA VAL A 298 -11.87 11.32 -13.54
C VAL A 298 -12.68 10.96 -12.30
N GLY A 299 -13.76 10.23 -12.47
CA GLY A 299 -14.55 9.90 -11.30
C GLY A 299 -15.67 8.91 -11.56
N ILE A 300 -16.30 8.50 -10.47
CA ILE A 300 -17.40 7.58 -10.46
C ILE A 300 -18.40 7.90 -9.35
N THR A 301 -19.66 7.72 -9.64
CA THR A 301 -20.72 7.75 -8.63
C THR A 301 -21.25 6.33 -8.44
N VAL A 302 -21.27 5.88 -7.22
CA VAL A 302 -21.78 4.57 -6.82
C VAL A 302 -22.91 4.69 -5.81
N THR A 303 -23.81 3.72 -5.82
CA THR A 303 -24.94 3.56 -4.90
C THR A 303 -25.02 2.10 -4.46
N GLY A 304 -25.96 1.78 -3.56
CA GLY A 304 -26.14 0.42 -3.04
C GLY A 304 -25.72 0.27 -1.60
N PHE A 305 -25.55 1.39 -0.90
CA PHE A 305 -25.31 1.44 0.54
C PHE A 305 -26.62 1.23 1.27
N GLY A 306 -26.69 0.28 2.18
CA GLY A 306 -27.85 0.07 3.02
C GLY A 306 -27.93 -1.33 3.61
N PRO A 307 -28.85 -1.56 4.57
CA PRO A 307 -29.02 -2.89 5.14
C PRO A 307 -29.36 -3.86 4.02
N LYS A 308 -28.52 -4.87 3.84
CA LYS A 308 -28.75 -5.95 2.87
C LYS A 308 -30.02 -6.69 3.26
N GLN A 309 -31.17 -6.26 2.73
CA GLN A 309 -32.35 -7.12 2.74
C GLN A 309 -31.96 -8.39 1.99
N GLY A 310 -31.94 -9.50 2.71
CA GLY A 310 -31.40 -10.79 2.32
C GLY A 310 -31.59 -11.15 0.83
N ARG A 311 -30.63 -10.78 0.01
CA ARG A 311 -30.41 -11.43 -1.27
C ARG A 311 -29.88 -12.82 -0.96
N GLY A 312 -30.80 -13.79 -0.89
CA GLY A 312 -30.41 -15.18 -0.80
C GLY A 312 -29.32 -15.47 -1.81
N SER A 313 -28.23 -15.98 -1.33
CA SER A 313 -27.15 -16.55 -2.15
C SER A 313 -27.81 -17.55 -3.12
N LYS A 314 -28.09 -17.11 -4.34
CA LYS A 314 -28.36 -18.06 -5.42
C LYS A 314 -27.04 -18.76 -5.69
N SER A 315 -26.96 -19.99 -5.17
CA SER A 315 -25.81 -20.84 -5.40
C SER A 315 -25.58 -20.96 -6.92
N VAL A 316 -24.35 -20.77 -7.33
CA VAL A 316 -23.85 -20.88 -8.71
C VAL A 316 -24.10 -22.29 -9.31
N ASN A 317 -24.70 -23.21 -8.55
CA ASN A 317 -24.95 -24.59 -8.97
C ASN A 317 -26.23 -24.80 -9.80
N GLU A 318 -27.11 -23.81 -9.95
CA GLU A 318 -28.35 -24.06 -10.75
C GLU A 318 -28.21 -23.71 -12.24
N GLN A 319 -27.15 -23.05 -12.69
CA GLN A 319 -26.94 -22.74 -14.11
C GLN A 319 -26.20 -23.83 -14.92
N ARG A 320 -25.70 -24.87 -14.24
CA ARG A 320 -24.96 -25.96 -14.93
C ARG A 320 -25.84 -27.15 -15.38
N ALA A 321 -27.14 -27.10 -15.11
CA ALA A 321 -28.05 -28.22 -15.40
C ALA A 321 -28.92 -28.05 -16.66
N GLN A 322 -28.78 -26.97 -17.43
CA GLN A 322 -29.65 -26.72 -18.61
C GLN A 322 -28.92 -26.53 -19.95
N SER A 323 -27.63 -26.86 -20.06
CA SER A 323 -26.97 -26.93 -21.38
C SER A 323 -26.38 -28.31 -21.66
N GLY A 324 -27.22 -29.28 -21.68
CA GLY A 324 -26.96 -30.60 -22.26
C GLY A 324 -27.86 -30.80 -23.48
N GLU A 325 -27.23 -31.21 -24.58
CA GLU A 325 -27.83 -31.66 -25.81
C GLU A 325 -28.23 -30.62 -26.86
N GLN A 326 -27.27 -30.28 -27.73
CA GLN A 326 -27.51 -30.43 -29.16
C GLN A 326 -26.17 -30.53 -29.92
N SER A 327 -25.88 -31.76 -30.31
CA SER A 327 -24.88 -32.13 -31.32
C SER A 327 -25.45 -31.74 -32.69
N ASP A 328 -24.72 -30.93 -33.48
CA ASP A 328 -24.77 -31.11 -34.92
C ASP A 328 -23.44 -30.78 -35.59
N LYS A 329 -23.07 -31.66 -36.48
CA LYS A 329 -21.83 -31.71 -37.26
C LYS A 329 -21.94 -30.78 -38.46
N SER A 330 -20.87 -30.04 -38.77
CA SER A 330 -20.35 -29.88 -40.15
C SER A 330 -19.14 -28.97 -40.23
N PRO A 331 -18.39 -28.86 -41.35
CA PRO A 331 -16.99 -29.27 -41.35
C PRO A 331 -15.98 -28.11 -41.54
N VAL A 332 -14.75 -28.47 -41.26
CA VAL A 332 -13.45 -27.82 -41.53
C VAL A 332 -13.40 -26.94 -42.79
N GLU A 333 -12.98 -25.70 -42.61
CA GLU A 333 -12.27 -24.95 -43.65
C GLU A 333 -11.08 -24.21 -43.06
N ASP A 334 -9.90 -24.63 -43.52
CA ASP A 334 -8.60 -24.04 -43.26
C ASP A 334 -8.51 -22.59 -43.77
N LYS A 335 -8.22 -21.63 -42.91
CA LYS A 335 -7.57 -20.38 -43.34
C LYS A 335 -6.49 -19.97 -42.36
N LYS A 336 -5.28 -20.14 -42.85
CA LYS A 336 -4.03 -19.61 -42.36
C LYS A 336 -4.05 -18.11 -42.51
N GLU A 337 -3.99 -17.34 -41.38
CA GLU A 337 -3.61 -15.94 -41.40
C GLU A 337 -2.60 -15.65 -40.27
N GLU A 338 -1.51 -15.06 -40.72
CA GLU A 338 -0.40 -14.57 -39.92
C GLU A 338 -0.87 -13.47 -38.96
N GLY A 339 -0.59 -13.64 -37.65
CA GLY A 339 -0.93 -12.67 -36.61
C GLY A 339 0.08 -12.69 -35.47
N MET A 340 1.36 -12.45 -35.78
CA MET A 340 2.42 -12.38 -34.80
C MET A 340 2.63 -10.93 -34.35
N SER A 341 1.79 -10.44 -33.43
CA SER A 341 2.07 -9.17 -32.70
C SER A 341 1.41 -9.03 -31.32
N ALA A 342 0.42 -9.82 -30.96
CA ALA A 342 -0.32 -9.65 -29.70
C ALA A 342 0.35 -10.28 -28.47
N MET A 343 1.34 -11.14 -28.65
CA MET A 343 1.89 -11.96 -27.56
C MET A 343 3.00 -11.28 -26.74
N LYS A 344 3.56 -10.17 -27.22
CA LYS A 344 4.59 -9.42 -26.48
C LYS A 344 4.05 -8.38 -25.52
N MET A 345 2.79 -7.95 -25.68
CA MET A 345 2.16 -6.97 -24.80
C MET A 345 1.58 -7.59 -23.52
N VAL A 346 1.27 -8.89 -23.55
CA VAL A 346 0.66 -9.61 -22.40
C VAL A 346 1.69 -9.94 -21.30
N ALA A 347 2.98 -10.06 -21.64
CA ALA A 347 4.01 -10.42 -20.66
C ALA A 347 4.39 -9.27 -19.70
N ALA A 348 4.29 -8.02 -20.13
CA ALA A 348 4.58 -6.86 -19.27
C ALA A 348 3.44 -6.56 -18.28
N LEU A 349 2.19 -6.89 -18.64
CA LEU A 349 1.01 -6.72 -17.79
C LEU A 349 0.83 -7.87 -16.77
N GLY A 350 1.38 -9.06 -17.06
CA GLY A 350 1.16 -10.25 -16.23
C GLY A 350 1.87 -10.19 -14.86
N GLY A 351 3.05 -9.61 -14.77
CA GLY A 351 3.82 -9.53 -13.52
C GLY A 351 3.20 -8.57 -12.50
N GLY A 352 2.74 -7.41 -12.94
CA GLY A 352 2.08 -6.43 -12.08
C GLY A 352 0.70 -6.90 -11.59
N LEU A 353 -0.03 -7.66 -12.41
CA LEU A 353 -1.35 -8.17 -12.06
C LEU A 353 -1.30 -9.24 -10.95
N ILE A 354 -0.28 -10.10 -10.94
CA ILE A 354 -0.13 -11.16 -9.91
C ILE A 354 0.20 -10.54 -8.55
N LEU A 355 1.08 -9.55 -8.49
CA LEU A 355 1.39 -8.81 -7.26
C LEU A 355 0.16 -8.03 -6.74
N LEU A 356 -0.59 -7.42 -7.63
CA LEU A 356 -1.83 -6.72 -7.31
C LEU A 356 -2.88 -7.66 -6.71
N ILE A 357 -3.07 -8.86 -7.27
CA ILE A 357 -4.01 -9.86 -6.76
C ILE A 357 -3.62 -10.28 -5.33
N ALA A 358 -2.32 -10.44 -5.05
CA ALA A 358 -1.85 -10.79 -3.71
C ALA A 358 -2.16 -9.67 -2.68
N VAL A 359 -1.93 -8.42 -3.03
CA VAL A 359 -2.25 -7.25 -2.18
C VAL A 359 -3.76 -7.12 -1.97
N ILE A 360 -4.57 -7.29 -3.01
CA ILE A 360 -6.03 -7.23 -2.94
C ILE A 360 -6.59 -8.34 -2.03
N VAL A 361 -6.07 -9.57 -2.13
CA VAL A 361 -6.49 -10.70 -1.28
C VAL A 361 -6.18 -10.44 0.20
N ILE A 362 -5.04 -9.83 0.50
CA ILE A 362 -4.67 -9.43 1.87
C ILE A 362 -5.66 -8.36 2.38
N PHE A 363 -5.95 -7.33 1.59
CA PHE A 363 -6.86 -6.25 1.98
C PHE A 363 -8.32 -6.70 2.18
N LEU A 364 -8.81 -7.61 1.36
CA LEU A 364 -10.18 -8.12 1.48
C LEU A 364 -10.35 -9.07 2.68
N LYS A 365 -9.28 -9.71 3.14
CA LYS A 365 -9.32 -10.68 4.25
C LYS A 365 -8.96 -10.09 5.61
N THR A 366 -8.30 -8.94 5.69
CA THR A 366 -8.02 -8.29 6.97
C THR A 366 -9.28 -7.60 7.49
N PRO A 367 -9.87 -8.04 8.61
CA PRO A 367 -10.88 -7.26 9.30
C PRO A 367 -10.20 -5.96 9.76
N LEU A 368 -10.82 -4.82 9.48
CA LEU A 368 -10.42 -3.56 10.09
C LEU A 368 -10.48 -3.76 11.61
N VAL A 369 -9.34 -3.74 12.26
CA VAL A 369 -9.28 -3.72 13.73
C VAL A 369 -9.98 -2.44 14.15
N SER A 370 -11.17 -2.56 14.71
CA SER A 370 -11.83 -1.43 15.34
C SER A 370 -11.05 -1.13 16.61
N ASP A 371 -10.30 -0.05 16.60
CA ASP A 371 -9.69 0.50 17.78
C ASP A 371 -10.81 0.92 18.73
N GLN A 372 -11.06 0.11 19.75
CA GLN A 372 -11.88 0.46 20.91
C GLN A 372 -10.92 1.11 21.89
N GLY A 373 -10.79 2.43 21.81
CA GLY A 373 -10.15 3.26 22.79
C GLY A 373 -11.08 4.36 23.24
#